data_7d339749a4683498eacd953cdc691879
#
_entry.id   7d339749a4683498eacd953cdc691879
#
_cell.length_a   1.000
_cell.length_b   1.000
_cell.length_c   1.000
_cell.angle_alpha   90.00
_cell.angle_beta   90.00
_cell.angle_gamma   90.00
#
_symmetry.space_group_name_H-M   'P 1'
#
loop_
_entity.id
_entity.type
_entity.pdbx_description
1 polymer ?
#
loop_
_entity_poly.entity_id
_entity_poly.type
_entity_poly.pdbx_seq_one_letter_code
_entity_poly.pdbx_strand_id
1 'polypeptide(L)'
;MTQVFAQDGTVSPATVIKAGPCVVVQAKAAATDGYEAVQLGLVEEKPARVRKPLGGHYQKAGVPPTRVRREVKLAAGAEALKAGDQVLVGGVFNSGDRVDVIGISRGKGFQGVVRRHHFRGGAATHGSMFHRAPGSIGASSFPSRVVKGMRAGGRMGGARVTVRNLKVVQVDGENNLLVIHGAVPGAPGGYVVVRKAIAAKKIAVPQVEKPSKAAKGKK
;
A
#
# COMPACT_ATOMS: atom_id res chain seq x y z
N MET A 1 2.24 12.48 7.55
CA MET A 1 3.20 11.82 8.46
C MET A 1 3.25 12.60 9.76
N THR A 2 3.37 11.90 10.87
CA THR A 2 3.49 12.43 12.24
C THR A 2 4.57 11.66 12.99
N GLN A 3 4.78 11.98 14.25
CA GLN A 3 5.67 11.28 15.16
C GLN A 3 4.83 10.60 16.25
N VAL A 4 5.21 9.40 16.61
CA VAL A 4 4.62 8.64 17.72
C VAL A 4 5.73 8.36 18.73
N PHE A 5 5.49 8.69 19.98
CA PHE A 5 6.41 8.42 21.08
C PHE A 5 6.02 7.10 21.72
N ALA A 6 6.98 6.21 21.85
CA ALA A 6 6.81 4.96 22.58
C ALA A 6 7.06 5.20 24.09
N GLN A 7 6.65 4.25 24.92
CA GLN A 7 6.81 4.36 26.38
C GLN A 7 8.28 4.41 26.83
N ASP A 8 9.18 3.89 26.03
CA ASP A 8 10.65 3.94 26.23
C ASP A 8 11.29 5.26 25.79
N GLY A 9 10.49 6.26 25.36
CA GLY A 9 10.97 7.53 24.84
C GLY A 9 11.42 7.52 23.38
N THR A 10 11.38 6.36 22.70
CA THR A 10 11.76 6.26 21.28
C THR A 10 10.75 6.99 20.40
N VAL A 11 11.25 7.79 19.46
CA VAL A 11 10.43 8.49 18.48
C VAL A 11 10.34 7.68 17.20
N SER A 12 9.13 7.34 16.77
CA SER A 12 8.88 6.61 15.54
C SER A 12 8.13 7.48 14.54
N PRO A 13 8.66 7.66 13.31
CA PRO A 13 7.91 8.34 12.25
C PRO A 13 6.72 7.46 11.83
N ALA A 14 5.54 8.05 11.75
CA ALA A 14 4.33 7.30 11.42
C ALA A 14 3.44 8.02 10.41
N THR A 15 2.70 7.25 9.64
CA THR A 15 1.65 7.74 8.75
C THR A 15 0.32 7.22 9.23
N VAL A 16 -0.64 8.12 9.42
CA VAL A 16 -2.01 7.79 9.80
C VAL A 16 -2.83 7.58 8.52
N ILE A 17 -3.52 6.46 8.44
CA ILE A 17 -4.39 6.07 7.32
C ILE A 17 -5.79 5.84 7.85
N LYS A 18 -6.81 6.49 7.27
CA LYS A 18 -8.21 6.18 7.50
C LYS A 18 -8.55 4.96 6.63
N ALA A 19 -8.65 3.80 7.24
CA ALA A 19 -8.74 2.52 6.54
C ALA A 19 -10.16 1.90 6.58
N GLY A 20 -11.15 2.66 7.00
CA GLY A 20 -12.53 2.18 7.07
C GLY A 20 -13.55 3.24 7.44
N PRO A 21 -14.81 2.84 7.61
CA PRO A 21 -15.30 1.47 7.38
C PRO A 21 -15.28 1.09 5.90
N CYS A 22 -14.98 -0.19 5.61
CA CYS A 22 -15.14 -0.76 4.29
C CYS A 22 -16.41 -1.62 4.26
N VAL A 23 -17.12 -1.62 3.11
CA VAL A 23 -18.31 -2.43 2.91
C VAL A 23 -18.13 -3.40 1.76
N VAL A 24 -18.74 -4.58 1.88
CA VAL A 24 -18.77 -5.57 0.81
C VAL A 24 -19.86 -5.16 -0.18
N VAL A 25 -19.45 -4.78 -1.38
CA VAL A 25 -20.36 -4.39 -2.46
C VAL A 25 -20.86 -5.62 -3.24
N GLN A 26 -20.00 -6.61 -3.43
CA GLN A 26 -20.31 -7.85 -4.12
C GLN A 26 -19.42 -8.98 -3.62
N ALA A 27 -20.02 -10.13 -3.36
CA ALA A 27 -19.31 -11.40 -3.21
C ALA A 27 -19.35 -12.14 -4.56
N LYS A 28 -18.17 -12.54 -5.05
CA LYS A 28 -18.02 -13.30 -6.29
C LYS A 28 -17.80 -14.77 -5.98
N ALA A 29 -18.52 -15.63 -6.67
CA ALA A 29 -18.46 -17.07 -6.51
C ALA A 29 -17.90 -17.74 -7.76
N ALA A 30 -17.18 -18.86 -7.59
CA ALA A 30 -16.58 -19.59 -8.70
C ALA A 30 -17.61 -20.07 -9.73
N ALA A 31 -18.84 -20.39 -9.29
CA ALA A 31 -19.91 -20.86 -10.17
C ALA A 31 -20.45 -19.80 -11.15
N THR A 32 -20.49 -18.54 -10.73
CA THR A 32 -21.06 -17.42 -11.51
C THR A 32 -19.99 -16.53 -12.15
N ASP A 33 -18.90 -16.28 -11.45
CA ASP A 33 -17.87 -15.32 -11.85
C ASP A 33 -16.55 -16.01 -12.29
N GLY A 34 -16.45 -17.33 -12.11
CA GLY A 34 -15.26 -18.10 -12.45
C GLY A 34 -14.12 -18.02 -11.41
N TYR A 35 -14.25 -17.24 -10.35
CA TYR A 35 -13.29 -17.12 -9.26
C TYR A 35 -13.96 -16.59 -7.97
N GLU A 36 -13.34 -16.86 -6.85
CA GLU A 36 -13.78 -16.39 -5.54
C GLU A 36 -13.08 -15.10 -5.16
N ALA A 37 -13.87 -14.05 -4.94
CA ALA A 37 -13.37 -12.74 -4.51
C ALA A 37 -14.47 -11.92 -3.85
N VAL A 38 -14.05 -10.90 -3.12
CA VAL A 38 -14.95 -9.92 -2.51
C VAL A 38 -14.59 -8.54 -3.03
N GLN A 39 -15.59 -7.80 -3.50
CA GLN A 39 -15.44 -6.42 -3.90
C GLN A 39 -15.70 -5.53 -2.68
N LEU A 40 -14.63 -4.88 -2.17
CA LEU A 40 -14.69 -3.94 -1.05
C LEU A 40 -14.81 -2.51 -1.54
N GLY A 41 -15.69 -1.74 -0.94
CA GLY A 41 -15.84 -0.29 -1.13
C GLY A 41 -15.45 0.47 0.13
N LEU A 42 -14.65 1.53 0.00
CA LEU A 42 -14.32 2.42 1.12
C LEU A 42 -15.46 3.43 1.29
N VAL A 43 -16.08 3.45 2.45
CA VAL A 43 -17.14 4.42 2.80
C VAL A 43 -16.48 5.71 3.25
N GLU A 44 -16.79 6.80 2.55
CA GLU A 44 -16.35 8.14 2.88
C GLU A 44 -17.49 8.91 3.55
N GLU A 45 -17.17 9.95 4.31
CA GLU A 45 -18.15 10.81 5.00
C GLU A 45 -19.15 11.44 4.01
N LYS A 46 -18.66 11.79 2.81
CA LYS A 46 -19.50 12.31 1.74
C LYS A 46 -19.78 11.21 0.71
N PRO A 47 -21.05 10.85 0.47
CA PRO A 47 -21.38 9.83 -0.52
C PRO A 47 -20.88 10.23 -1.92
N ALA A 48 -20.29 9.28 -2.62
CA ALA A 48 -19.75 9.52 -3.95
C ALA A 48 -20.89 9.73 -4.96
N ARG A 49 -20.77 10.73 -5.82
CA ARG A 49 -21.66 10.86 -7.00
C ARG A 49 -21.30 9.75 -7.98
N VAL A 50 -22.25 8.88 -8.25
CA VAL A 50 -22.09 7.75 -9.17
C VAL A 50 -23.11 7.87 -10.32
N ARG A 51 -22.76 7.31 -11.48
CA ARG A 51 -23.68 7.22 -12.63
C ARG A 51 -24.77 6.19 -12.34
N LYS A 52 -25.94 6.33 -12.99
CA LYS A 52 -27.11 5.45 -12.80
C LYS A 52 -26.79 3.95 -12.82
N PRO A 53 -26.00 3.39 -13.79
CA PRO A 53 -25.68 1.95 -13.77
C PRO A 53 -24.93 1.51 -12.52
N LEU A 54 -23.99 2.32 -12.05
CA LEU A 54 -23.28 2.06 -10.80
C LEU A 54 -24.18 2.24 -9.57
N GLY A 55 -25.11 3.20 -9.62
CA GLY A 55 -26.12 3.37 -8.58
C GLY A 55 -26.95 2.10 -8.37
N GLY A 56 -27.41 1.46 -9.46
CA GLY A 56 -28.13 0.18 -9.39
C GLY A 56 -27.29 -0.95 -8.79
N HIS A 57 -25.97 -0.97 -9.05
CA HIS A 57 -25.07 -1.95 -8.45
C HIS A 57 -24.99 -1.83 -6.91
N TYR A 58 -24.91 -0.58 -6.40
CA TYR A 58 -24.91 -0.33 -4.96
C TYR A 58 -26.28 -0.59 -4.32
N GLN A 59 -27.35 -0.22 -5.00
CA GLN A 59 -28.72 -0.47 -4.54
C GLN A 59 -28.99 -1.97 -4.37
N LYS A 60 -28.53 -2.80 -5.33
CA LYS A 60 -28.64 -4.25 -5.24
C LYS A 60 -27.94 -4.83 -3.99
N ALA A 61 -26.84 -4.22 -3.59
CA ALA A 61 -26.07 -4.61 -2.40
C ALA A 61 -26.58 -3.96 -1.11
N GLY A 62 -27.50 -2.97 -1.17
CA GLY A 62 -27.99 -2.23 0.00
C GLY A 62 -26.91 -1.34 0.66
N VAL A 63 -25.87 -0.93 -0.08
CA VAL A 63 -24.73 -0.19 0.46
C VAL A 63 -24.62 1.23 -0.13
N PRO A 64 -24.05 2.18 0.61
CA PRO A 64 -23.82 3.53 0.10
C PRO A 64 -22.84 3.53 -1.10
N PRO A 65 -23.02 4.45 -2.05
CA PRO A 65 -22.12 4.55 -3.19
C PRO A 65 -20.72 4.95 -2.75
N THR A 66 -19.71 4.21 -3.19
CA THR A 66 -18.29 4.42 -2.85
C THR A 66 -17.50 4.87 -4.07
N ARG A 67 -16.53 5.77 -3.87
CA ARG A 67 -15.67 6.27 -4.94
C ARG A 67 -14.64 5.23 -5.38
N VAL A 68 -14.07 4.50 -4.42
CA VAL A 68 -13.03 3.51 -4.67
C VAL A 68 -13.53 2.13 -4.30
N ARG A 69 -13.41 1.20 -5.25
CA ARG A 69 -13.69 -0.22 -5.07
C ARG A 69 -12.48 -1.02 -5.45
N ARG A 70 -12.24 -2.10 -4.72
CA ARG A 70 -11.16 -3.05 -5.01
C ARG A 70 -11.63 -4.46 -4.76
N GLU A 71 -11.23 -5.36 -5.63
CA GLU A 71 -11.45 -6.78 -5.45
C GLU A 71 -10.28 -7.39 -4.68
N VAL A 72 -10.65 -8.22 -3.71
CA VAL A 72 -9.71 -8.99 -2.91
C VAL A 72 -10.07 -10.45 -3.07
N LYS A 73 -9.12 -11.26 -3.54
CA LYS A 73 -9.28 -12.71 -3.62
C LYS A 73 -9.35 -13.28 -2.21
N LEU A 74 -10.31 -14.16 -1.98
CA LEU A 74 -10.40 -14.90 -0.74
C LEU A 74 -9.33 -15.99 -0.72
N ALA A 75 -8.75 -16.24 0.44
CA ALA A 75 -7.92 -17.41 0.65
C ALA A 75 -8.82 -18.65 0.75
N ALA A 76 -8.30 -19.80 0.32
CA ALA A 76 -9.03 -21.07 0.46
C ALA A 76 -9.43 -21.28 1.94
N GLY A 77 -10.72 -21.50 2.20
CA GLY A 77 -11.25 -21.67 3.55
C GLY A 77 -11.54 -20.39 4.33
N ALA A 78 -11.45 -19.21 3.70
CA ALA A 78 -11.90 -17.97 4.34
C ALA A 78 -13.43 -17.93 4.44
N GLU A 79 -13.93 -17.30 5.51
CA GLU A 79 -15.36 -17.11 5.68
C GLU A 79 -15.96 -16.34 4.49
N ALA A 80 -17.10 -16.81 4.00
CA ALA A 80 -17.80 -16.19 2.90
C ALA A 80 -18.48 -14.91 3.37
N LEU A 81 -17.88 -13.77 3.06
CA LEU A 81 -18.48 -12.46 3.30
C LEU A 81 -19.65 -12.23 2.35
N LYS A 82 -20.74 -11.69 2.85
CA LYS A 82 -21.94 -11.37 2.08
C LYS A 82 -21.96 -9.90 1.66
N ALA A 83 -22.70 -9.60 0.59
CA ALA A 83 -22.95 -8.21 0.21
C ALA A 83 -23.65 -7.47 1.35
N GLY A 84 -23.17 -6.28 1.69
CA GLY A 84 -23.65 -5.48 2.83
C GLY A 84 -22.80 -5.60 4.10
N ASP A 85 -21.99 -6.65 4.24
CA ASP A 85 -21.16 -6.83 5.43
C ASP A 85 -20.13 -5.69 5.56
N GLN A 86 -19.84 -5.30 6.79
CA GLN A 86 -18.82 -4.29 7.09
C GLN A 86 -17.51 -4.95 7.50
N VAL A 87 -16.43 -4.46 6.93
CA VAL A 87 -15.06 -4.86 7.27
C VAL A 87 -14.40 -3.71 8.01
N LEU A 88 -14.18 -3.89 9.30
CA LEU A 88 -13.53 -2.95 10.19
C LEU A 88 -12.02 -3.23 10.28
N VAL A 89 -11.25 -2.19 10.53
CA VAL A 89 -9.78 -2.25 10.58
C VAL A 89 -9.29 -3.22 11.67
N GLY A 90 -9.89 -3.17 12.86
CA GLY A 90 -9.51 -4.03 13.99
C GLY A 90 -9.77 -5.53 13.77
N GLY A 91 -10.68 -5.90 12.86
CA GLY A 91 -10.90 -7.30 12.49
C GLY A 91 -9.84 -7.85 11.51
N VAL A 92 -9.06 -6.97 10.86
CA VAL A 92 -8.09 -7.37 9.82
C VAL A 92 -6.64 -7.21 10.28
N PHE A 93 -6.32 -6.10 10.97
CA PHE A 93 -4.96 -5.75 11.35
C PHE A 93 -4.82 -5.62 12.87
N ASN A 94 -3.69 -6.10 13.38
CA ASN A 94 -3.30 -5.95 14.77
C ASN A 94 -2.03 -5.08 14.90
N SER A 95 -1.84 -4.47 16.06
CA SER A 95 -0.60 -3.79 16.37
C SER A 95 0.59 -4.76 16.31
N GLY A 96 1.68 -4.35 15.68
CA GLY A 96 2.85 -5.19 15.43
C GLY A 96 2.84 -5.95 14.10
N ASP A 97 1.70 -6.06 13.42
CA ASP A 97 1.62 -6.70 12.10
C ASP A 97 2.54 -6.04 11.08
N ARG A 98 2.96 -6.83 10.10
CA ARG A 98 3.68 -6.32 8.92
C ARG A 98 2.72 -6.21 7.75
N VAL A 99 2.79 -5.06 7.07
CA VAL A 99 1.89 -4.73 5.96
C VAL A 99 2.65 -4.22 4.74
N ASP A 100 2.07 -4.48 3.58
CA ASP A 100 2.49 -3.88 2.32
C ASP A 100 1.47 -2.80 1.93
N VAL A 101 1.95 -1.61 1.61
CA VAL A 101 1.12 -0.47 1.21
C VAL A 101 1.32 -0.18 -0.27
N ILE A 102 0.25 -0.23 -1.02
CA ILE A 102 0.21 0.00 -2.47
C ILE A 102 -0.50 1.32 -2.72
N GLY A 103 0.13 2.21 -3.47
CA GLY A 103 -0.47 3.50 -3.83
C GLY A 103 0.07 4.03 -5.15
N ILE A 104 -0.44 5.18 -5.54
CA ILE A 104 0.05 5.92 -6.71
C ILE A 104 1.04 6.98 -6.22
N SER A 105 2.27 6.92 -6.70
CA SER A 105 3.30 7.88 -6.33
C SER A 105 2.96 9.30 -6.81
N ARG A 106 3.49 10.31 -6.12
CA ARG A 106 3.31 11.71 -6.55
C ARG A 106 3.83 11.91 -7.97
N GLY A 107 3.05 12.58 -8.81
CA GLY A 107 3.51 13.00 -10.13
C GLY A 107 4.62 14.04 -10.03
N LYS A 108 5.65 13.91 -10.84
CA LYS A 108 6.80 14.82 -10.91
C LYS A 108 6.93 15.48 -12.28
N GLY A 109 5.94 15.30 -13.15
CA GLY A 109 5.95 15.80 -14.52
C GLY A 109 7.01 15.14 -15.40
N PHE A 110 7.45 15.81 -16.44
CA PHE A 110 8.56 15.40 -17.31
C PHE A 110 9.88 15.60 -16.59
N GLN A 111 10.70 14.57 -16.50
CA GLN A 111 12.01 14.62 -15.85
C GLN A 111 13.11 14.12 -16.80
N GLY A 112 14.27 14.79 -16.72
CA GLY A 112 15.48 14.39 -17.42
C GLY A 112 16.12 13.13 -16.80
N VAL A 113 17.11 12.60 -17.48
CA VAL A 113 17.77 11.33 -17.14
C VAL A 113 18.48 11.34 -15.79
N VAL A 114 19.00 12.48 -15.36
CA VAL A 114 19.68 12.62 -14.06
C VAL A 114 18.71 12.32 -12.92
N ARG A 115 17.53 12.93 -12.90
CA ARG A 115 16.53 12.73 -11.85
C ARG A 115 15.76 11.44 -11.98
N ARG A 116 15.43 11.05 -13.24
CA ARG A 116 14.58 9.87 -13.50
C ARG A 116 15.33 8.56 -13.38
N HIS A 117 16.60 8.53 -13.83
CA HIS A 117 17.39 7.30 -13.93
C HIS A 117 18.70 7.36 -13.16
N HIS A 118 18.95 8.46 -12.42
CA HIS A 118 20.16 8.66 -11.62
C HIS A 118 21.46 8.66 -12.42
N PHE A 119 21.42 9.20 -13.64
CA PHE A 119 22.62 9.38 -14.45
C PHE A 119 23.54 10.42 -13.80
N ARG A 120 24.82 10.20 -13.89
CA ARG A 120 25.84 11.08 -13.29
C ARG A 120 25.84 12.48 -13.94
N GLY A 121 25.63 12.56 -15.25
CA GLY A 121 25.87 13.79 -16.02
C GLY A 121 27.34 14.03 -16.27
N GLY A 122 27.69 15.25 -16.74
CA GLY A 122 29.06 15.69 -16.98
C GLY A 122 29.61 16.59 -15.89
N ALA A 123 30.86 17.01 -16.06
CA ALA A 123 31.55 17.90 -15.11
C ALA A 123 30.87 19.28 -15.03
N ALA A 124 30.86 19.88 -13.84
CA ALA A 124 30.34 21.24 -13.64
C ALA A 124 31.33 22.34 -13.97
N THR A 125 32.63 22.03 -13.98
CA THR A 125 33.77 22.95 -14.16
C THR A 125 34.69 22.53 -15.30
N HIS A 126 35.81 23.17 -15.46
CA HIS A 126 36.82 22.93 -16.50
C HIS A 126 36.31 23.09 -17.94
N GLY A 127 35.40 24.05 -18.18
CA GLY A 127 34.87 24.35 -19.51
C GLY A 127 33.97 23.29 -20.12
N SER A 128 33.44 22.35 -19.29
CA SER A 128 32.50 21.33 -19.78
C SER A 128 31.24 21.98 -20.33
N MET A 129 30.84 21.60 -21.54
CA MET A 129 29.54 21.97 -22.13
C MET A 129 28.48 20.87 -21.88
N PHE A 130 28.85 19.74 -21.29
CA PHE A 130 28.01 18.62 -21.02
C PHE A 130 27.71 18.54 -19.52
N HIS A 131 26.50 18.91 -19.11
CA HIS A 131 26.11 18.93 -17.69
C HIS A 131 25.05 17.90 -17.37
N ARG A 132 23.85 18.04 -17.95
CA ARG A 132 22.68 17.21 -17.61
C ARG A 132 22.10 16.44 -18.78
N ALA A 133 22.79 16.39 -19.89
CA ALA A 133 22.38 15.68 -21.09
C ALA A 133 22.53 14.16 -20.92
N PRO A 134 21.76 13.35 -21.65
CA PRO A 134 21.77 11.88 -21.53
C PRO A 134 23.08 11.21 -21.99
N GLY A 135 23.86 11.88 -22.85
CA GLY A 135 25.01 11.30 -23.54
C GLY A 135 24.61 10.52 -24.78
N SER A 136 25.41 9.53 -25.16
CA SER A 136 25.10 8.67 -26.32
C SER A 136 23.78 7.93 -26.14
N ILE A 137 22.97 7.90 -27.20
CA ILE A 137 21.67 7.22 -27.24
C ILE A 137 21.69 5.90 -28.02
N GLY A 138 22.84 5.50 -28.53
CA GLY A 138 23.01 4.24 -29.24
C GLY A 138 24.34 4.11 -29.94
N ALA A 139 24.53 2.98 -30.60
CA ALA A 139 25.64 2.74 -31.49
C ALA A 139 25.43 3.49 -32.83
N SER A 140 26.46 3.61 -33.67
CA SER A 140 26.45 4.35 -34.93
C SER A 140 25.52 3.74 -35.99
N SER A 141 26.07 3.41 -37.16
CA SER A 141 25.31 2.96 -38.35
C SER A 141 24.57 1.62 -38.18
N PHE A 142 24.94 0.81 -37.24
CA PHE A 142 24.20 -0.38 -36.84
C PHE A 142 23.91 -0.35 -35.33
N PRO A 143 22.66 -0.47 -34.90
CA PRO A 143 21.40 -0.78 -35.60
C PRO A 143 20.69 0.45 -36.23
N SER A 144 21.30 1.62 -36.35
CA SER A 144 20.75 2.87 -36.91
C SER A 144 19.44 3.35 -36.29
N ARG A 145 19.18 2.98 -35.04
CA ARG A 145 17.97 3.35 -34.27
C ARG A 145 18.25 3.37 -32.79
N VAL A 146 17.44 4.11 -32.05
CA VAL A 146 17.40 4.03 -30.59
C VAL A 146 16.58 2.77 -30.20
N VAL A 147 17.19 1.92 -29.37
CA VAL A 147 16.56 0.65 -28.94
C VAL A 147 15.42 0.95 -27.97
N LYS A 148 14.31 0.17 -28.08
CA LYS A 148 13.19 0.26 -27.14
C LYS A 148 13.66 -0.05 -25.71
N GLY A 149 13.11 0.70 -24.74
CA GLY A 149 13.48 0.57 -23.33
C GLY A 149 14.73 1.34 -22.91
N MET A 150 15.36 2.08 -23.81
CA MET A 150 16.48 2.97 -23.45
C MET A 150 16.06 3.98 -22.39
N ARG A 151 16.95 4.21 -21.41
CA ARG A 151 16.72 5.14 -20.30
C ARG A 151 16.83 6.59 -20.77
N ALA A 152 15.70 7.20 -21.10
CA ALA A 152 15.59 8.57 -21.59
C ALA A 152 14.71 9.42 -20.65
N GLY A 153 14.68 10.73 -20.88
CA GLY A 153 13.74 11.63 -20.23
C GLY A 153 12.29 11.21 -20.48
N GLY A 154 11.39 11.61 -19.58
CA GLY A 154 9.97 11.30 -19.68
C GLY A 154 9.21 11.53 -18.39
N ARG A 155 7.94 11.16 -18.39
CA ARG A 155 7.08 11.29 -17.21
C ARG A 155 7.64 10.48 -16.05
N MET A 156 7.74 11.10 -14.88
CA MET A 156 8.13 10.48 -13.63
C MET A 156 7.02 10.62 -12.59
N GLY A 157 6.85 9.60 -11.77
CA GLY A 157 5.75 9.56 -10.80
C GLY A 157 4.39 9.26 -11.44
N GLY A 158 3.31 9.31 -10.63
CA GLY A 158 1.99 8.89 -11.07
C GLY A 158 1.90 7.39 -11.39
N ALA A 159 2.87 6.61 -10.91
CA ALA A 159 2.96 5.17 -11.12
C ALA A 159 2.54 4.42 -9.85
N ARG A 160 2.03 3.20 -10.02
CA ARG A 160 1.74 2.30 -8.91
C ARG A 160 3.05 1.86 -8.24
N VAL A 161 3.16 2.10 -6.95
CA VAL A 161 4.33 1.75 -6.13
C VAL A 161 3.85 0.98 -4.92
N THR A 162 4.61 -0.03 -4.52
CA THR A 162 4.39 -0.82 -3.32
C THR A 162 5.53 -0.60 -2.35
N VAL A 163 5.23 -0.10 -1.16
CA VAL A 163 6.17 -0.08 -0.03
C VAL A 163 5.88 -1.32 0.81
N ARG A 164 6.89 -2.16 0.97
CA ARG A 164 6.74 -3.48 1.58
C ARG A 164 7.17 -3.50 3.03
N ASN A 165 6.57 -4.41 3.79
CA ASN A 165 7.02 -4.81 5.12
C ASN A 165 7.07 -3.67 6.15
N LEU A 166 6.11 -2.76 6.10
CA LEU A 166 5.94 -1.71 7.10
C LEU A 166 5.31 -2.29 8.37
N LYS A 167 5.71 -1.78 9.54
CA LYS A 167 5.16 -2.21 10.83
C LYS A 167 3.91 -1.38 11.16
N VAL A 168 2.85 -2.04 11.59
CA VAL A 168 1.69 -1.38 12.20
C VAL A 168 2.06 -0.99 13.62
N VAL A 169 2.00 0.30 13.92
CA VAL A 169 2.30 0.85 15.26
C VAL A 169 1.09 0.72 16.15
N GLN A 170 -0.05 1.20 15.66
CA GLN A 170 -1.30 1.24 16.41
C GLN A 170 -2.49 1.03 15.48
N VAL A 171 -3.54 0.43 16.00
CA VAL A 171 -4.85 0.27 15.35
C VAL A 171 -5.90 0.89 16.25
N ASP A 172 -6.63 1.86 15.72
CA ASP A 172 -7.79 2.46 16.38
C ASP A 172 -9.05 1.92 15.69
N GLY A 173 -9.74 1.02 16.37
CA GLY A 173 -10.95 0.37 15.88
C GLY A 173 -12.16 1.30 15.85
N GLU A 174 -12.26 2.26 16.77
CA GLU A 174 -13.40 3.17 16.88
C GLU A 174 -13.43 4.15 15.71
N ASN A 175 -12.30 4.78 15.41
CA ASN A 175 -12.16 5.74 14.32
C ASN A 175 -11.74 5.11 12.99
N ASN A 176 -11.52 3.79 12.95
CA ASN A 176 -10.99 3.06 11.80
C ASN A 176 -9.67 3.64 11.28
N LEU A 177 -8.77 4.00 12.19
CA LEU A 177 -7.45 4.52 11.87
C LEU A 177 -6.38 3.43 11.99
N LEU A 178 -5.49 3.41 11.01
CA LEU A 178 -4.33 2.54 10.98
C LEU A 178 -3.07 3.39 10.98
N VAL A 179 -2.26 3.28 12.03
CA VAL A 179 -0.99 4.00 12.17
C VAL A 179 0.15 3.07 11.77
N ILE A 180 0.83 3.43 10.68
CA ILE A 180 1.91 2.62 10.08
C ILE A 180 3.23 3.36 10.24
N HIS A 181 4.28 2.63 10.66
CA HIS A 181 5.63 3.16 10.76
C HIS A 181 6.18 3.52 9.38
N GLY A 182 6.67 4.76 9.24
CA GLY A 182 7.33 5.24 8.03
C GLY A 182 6.42 5.89 7.00
N ALA A 183 6.95 6.05 5.80
CA ALA A 183 6.27 6.72 4.68
C ALA A 183 5.44 5.75 3.84
N VAL A 184 4.33 6.26 3.31
CA VAL A 184 3.46 5.56 2.36
C VAL A 184 3.47 6.25 0.99
N PRO A 185 3.20 5.53 -0.10
CA PRO A 185 3.23 6.13 -1.43
C PRO A 185 2.04 7.06 -1.66
N GLY A 186 2.29 8.18 -2.31
CA GLY A 186 1.26 9.12 -2.74
C GLY A 186 1.29 10.48 -2.06
N ALA A 187 0.29 11.29 -2.36
CA ALA A 187 0.05 12.58 -1.71
C ALA A 187 -0.86 12.41 -0.49
N PRO A 188 -0.87 13.36 0.46
CA PRO A 188 -1.89 13.40 1.51
C PRO A 188 -3.30 13.38 0.89
N GLY A 189 -4.22 12.63 1.49
CA GLY A 189 -5.57 12.42 0.96
C GLY A 189 -5.65 11.46 -0.25
N GLY A 190 -4.52 10.84 -0.64
CA GLY A 190 -4.50 9.82 -1.70
C GLY A 190 -4.99 8.46 -1.21
N TYR A 191 -5.55 7.66 -2.12
CA TYR A 191 -5.99 6.30 -1.81
C TYR A 191 -4.83 5.32 -1.83
N VAL A 192 -4.81 4.45 -0.83
CA VAL A 192 -3.85 3.36 -0.71
C VAL A 192 -4.57 2.04 -0.46
N VAL A 193 -3.96 0.95 -0.87
CA VAL A 193 -4.40 -0.40 -0.53
C VAL A 193 -3.40 -0.98 0.45
N VAL A 194 -3.87 -1.35 1.63
CA VAL A 194 -3.06 -1.99 2.67
C VAL A 194 -3.39 -3.47 2.69
N ARG A 195 -2.39 -4.32 2.67
CA ARG A 195 -2.53 -5.77 2.78
C ARG A 195 -1.50 -6.33 3.75
N LYS A 196 -1.75 -7.49 4.34
CA LYS A 196 -0.75 -8.22 5.12
C LYS A 196 0.48 -8.51 4.26
N ALA A 197 1.66 -8.35 4.82
CA ALA A 197 2.91 -8.53 4.08
C ALA A 197 3.09 -10.00 3.66
N ILE A 198 3.45 -10.22 2.38
CA ILE A 198 3.70 -11.57 1.86
C ILE A 198 4.94 -12.18 2.51
N ALA A 199 5.97 -11.36 2.75
CA ALA A 199 7.25 -11.77 3.32
C ALA A 199 7.38 -11.40 4.83
N ALA A 200 6.28 -11.47 5.59
CA ALA A 200 6.34 -11.27 7.03
C ALA A 200 7.20 -12.36 7.66
N LYS A 201 8.41 -12.01 8.13
CA LYS A 201 9.15 -12.90 9.04
C LYS A 201 8.26 -13.12 10.25
N LYS A 202 7.94 -14.38 10.57
CA LYS A 202 7.30 -14.72 11.83
C LYS A 202 8.23 -14.19 12.93
N ILE A 203 7.80 -13.14 13.61
CA ILE A 203 8.48 -12.70 14.83
C ILE A 203 8.24 -13.84 15.81
N ALA A 204 9.30 -14.57 16.15
CA ALA A 204 9.24 -15.52 17.24
C ALA A 204 8.82 -14.72 18.47
N VAL A 205 7.62 -14.97 18.97
CA VAL A 205 7.17 -14.41 20.24
C VAL A 205 8.16 -14.97 21.26
N PRO A 206 8.91 -14.14 22.02
CA PRO A 206 9.77 -14.66 23.06
C PRO A 206 8.91 -15.50 23.99
N GLN A 207 9.21 -16.80 24.07
CA GLN A 207 8.54 -17.66 25.01
C GLN A 207 8.91 -17.13 26.39
N VAL A 208 7.89 -16.62 27.10
CA VAL A 208 8.05 -16.30 28.52
C VAL A 208 8.41 -17.61 29.19
N GLU A 209 9.67 -17.73 29.59
CA GLU A 209 10.15 -18.88 30.37
C GLU A 209 9.26 -19.04 31.59
N LYS A 210 8.56 -20.16 31.66
CA LYS A 210 7.79 -20.50 32.85
C LYS A 210 8.76 -20.59 34.01
N PRO A 211 8.50 -19.94 35.16
CA PRO A 211 9.39 -19.98 36.30
C PRO A 211 9.62 -21.46 36.66
N SER A 212 10.92 -21.84 36.72
CA SER A 212 11.34 -23.16 37.10
C SER A 212 10.78 -23.48 38.48
N LYS A 213 10.09 -24.60 38.62
CA LYS A 213 9.61 -25.10 39.91
C LYS A 213 10.84 -25.32 40.79
N ALA A 214 10.95 -24.52 41.85
CA ALA A 214 11.96 -24.67 42.88
C ALA A 214 11.99 -26.12 43.36
N ALA A 215 13.19 -26.70 43.37
CA ALA A 215 13.43 -28.04 43.86
C ALA A 215 13.02 -28.12 45.35
N LYS A 216 12.00 -28.96 45.62
CA LYS A 216 11.69 -29.32 47.02
C LYS A 216 12.89 -30.05 47.61
N GLY A 217 13.53 -29.42 48.59
CA GLY A 217 14.59 -30.00 49.34
C GLY A 217 14.15 -31.31 50.02
N LYS A 218 14.99 -32.35 49.89
CA LYS A 218 14.91 -33.55 50.70
C LYS A 218 15.41 -33.23 52.08
N LYS A 219 14.62 -33.50 53.08
CA LYS A 219 15.07 -33.85 54.42
C LYS A 219 15.45 -35.33 54.47
#